data_af4272fde70a8cfa4e7fc45b0c1e3ff1
#
_entry.id   af4272fde70a8cfa4e7fc45b0c1e3ff1
#
_cell.length_a   1.000
_cell.length_b   1.000
_cell.length_c   1.000
_cell.angle_alpha   90.00
_cell.angle_beta   90.00
_cell.angle_gamma   90.00
#
_symmetry.space_group_name_H-M   'P 1'
#
loop_
_entity.id
_entity.type
_entity.pdbx_description
1 polymer ?
#
loop_
_entity_poly.entity_id
_entity_poly.type
_entity_poly.pdbx_seq_one_letter_code
_entity_poly.pdbx_strand_id
1 'polypeptide(L)'
;MIFNCEKYNVEHITTIDQVKEFARYLVEELKVNINPDNDFADYIEYETGEPTFNDKEVERGNQLMDECCNVCEANGVDVYDLMSEYLFAY
;
A
#
# COMPACT_ATOMS: atom_id res chain seq x y z
N MET A 1 8.16 -11.58 -5.46
CA MET A 1 7.84 -10.17 -5.78
C MET A 1 6.41 -9.88 -5.41
N ILE A 2 6.24 -9.00 -4.46
CA ILE A 2 4.93 -8.79 -3.87
C ILE A 2 3.93 -8.07 -4.79
N PHE A 3 4.38 -7.05 -5.51
CA PHE A 3 3.48 -6.27 -6.36
C PHE A 3 3.28 -6.85 -7.75
N ASN A 4 3.87 -8.02 -8.02
CA ASN A 4 3.71 -8.74 -9.29
C ASN A 4 3.32 -10.21 -9.05
N CYS A 5 2.75 -10.53 -7.90
CA CYS A 5 2.32 -11.89 -7.62
C CYS A 5 0.96 -12.17 -8.27
N GLU A 6 0.59 -13.43 -8.36
CA GLU A 6 -0.69 -13.84 -8.96
C GLU A 6 -1.89 -13.29 -8.21
N LYS A 7 -1.75 -13.04 -6.90
CA LYS A 7 -2.83 -12.53 -6.07
C LYS A 7 -3.08 -11.04 -6.24
N TYR A 8 -2.05 -10.30 -6.65
CA TYR A 8 -2.16 -8.86 -6.82
C TYR A 8 -1.28 -8.42 -7.99
N ASN A 9 -1.91 -8.13 -9.09
CA ASN A 9 -1.25 -7.77 -10.32
C ASN A 9 -1.92 -6.54 -10.91
N VAL A 10 -1.62 -5.39 -10.32
CA VAL A 10 -2.19 -4.12 -10.75
C VAL A 10 -1.04 -3.18 -11.10
N GLU A 11 -1.10 -2.55 -12.26
CA GLU A 11 -0.08 -1.62 -12.72
C GLU A 11 -0.35 -0.19 -12.28
N HIS A 12 -1.63 0.18 -12.21
CA HIS A 12 -2.05 1.53 -11.85
C HIS A 12 -3.31 1.48 -11.00
N ILE A 13 -3.44 2.46 -10.10
CA ILE A 13 -4.64 2.62 -9.29
C ILE A 13 -5.41 3.82 -9.83
N THR A 14 -6.63 3.58 -10.28
CA THR A 14 -7.47 4.59 -10.93
C THR A 14 -8.86 4.71 -10.30
N THR A 15 -9.25 3.79 -9.43
CA THR A 15 -10.58 3.78 -8.80
C THR A 15 -10.46 3.59 -7.29
N ILE A 16 -11.52 4.00 -6.58
CA ILE A 16 -11.60 3.82 -5.12
C ILE A 16 -11.58 2.33 -4.76
N ASP A 17 -12.21 1.47 -5.55
CA ASP A 17 -12.18 0.03 -5.31
C ASP A 17 -10.75 -0.52 -5.37
N GLN A 18 -9.93 -0.02 -6.29
CA GLN A 18 -8.53 -0.41 -6.38
C GLN A 18 -7.71 0.11 -5.19
N VAL A 19 -8.03 1.29 -4.66
CA VAL A 19 -7.41 1.80 -3.44
C VAL A 19 -7.70 0.85 -2.27
N LYS A 20 -8.94 0.42 -2.13
CA LYS A 20 -9.34 -0.54 -1.08
C LYS A 20 -8.65 -1.88 -1.24
N GLU A 21 -8.54 -2.38 -2.45
CA GLU A 21 -7.83 -3.64 -2.73
C GLU A 21 -6.35 -3.55 -2.38
N PHE A 22 -5.71 -2.43 -2.70
CA PHE A 22 -4.31 -2.21 -2.36
C PHE A 22 -4.12 -2.19 -0.84
N ALA A 23 -4.98 -1.46 -0.12
CA ALA A 23 -4.93 -1.40 1.34
C ALA A 23 -5.11 -2.78 1.96
N ARG A 24 -6.12 -3.52 1.48
CA ARG A 24 -6.38 -4.88 1.95
C ARG A 24 -5.18 -5.80 1.72
N TYR A 25 -4.59 -5.73 0.55
CA TYR A 25 -3.43 -6.53 0.22
C TYR A 25 -2.24 -6.24 1.15
N LEU A 26 -1.97 -4.97 1.42
CA LEU A 26 -0.88 -4.60 2.32
C LEU A 26 -1.11 -5.12 3.74
N VAL A 27 -2.33 -5.03 4.25
CA VAL A 27 -2.65 -5.44 5.61
C VAL A 27 -2.77 -6.96 5.73
N GLU A 28 -3.53 -7.60 4.85
CA GLU A 28 -3.83 -9.03 4.96
C GLU A 28 -2.72 -9.93 4.46
N GLU A 29 -2.13 -9.59 3.31
CA GLU A 29 -1.13 -10.45 2.66
C GLU A 29 0.29 -10.13 3.10
N LEU A 30 0.63 -8.85 3.15
CA LEU A 30 1.98 -8.43 3.49
C LEU A 30 2.16 -8.11 4.97
N LYS A 31 1.06 -7.92 5.70
CA LYS A 31 1.04 -7.65 7.14
C LYS A 31 1.88 -6.43 7.53
N VAL A 32 1.83 -5.39 6.70
CA VAL A 32 2.51 -4.14 6.98
C VAL A 32 1.52 -3.11 7.52
N ASN A 33 2.02 -2.20 8.35
CA ASN A 33 1.22 -1.08 8.83
C ASN A 33 1.13 -0.04 7.74
N ILE A 34 -0.08 0.22 7.26
CA ILE A 34 -0.29 1.20 6.22
C ILE A 34 -0.14 2.60 6.79
N ASN A 35 0.71 3.40 6.17
CA ASN A 35 0.79 4.82 6.45
C ASN A 35 1.07 5.55 5.12
N PRO A 36 0.10 6.35 4.63
CA PRO A 36 0.29 7.06 3.35
C PRO A 36 1.47 8.02 3.32
N ASP A 37 1.96 8.44 4.47
CA ASP A 37 3.12 9.34 4.56
C ASP A 37 4.46 8.61 4.55
N ASN A 38 4.46 7.30 4.79
CA ASN A 38 5.71 6.53 4.84
C ASN A 38 6.18 6.15 3.46
N ASP A 39 7.51 6.25 3.26
CA ASP A 39 8.16 5.67 2.09
C ASP A 39 8.26 4.15 2.29
N PHE A 40 8.07 3.38 1.23
CA PHE A 40 8.17 1.93 1.32
C PHE A 40 9.58 1.46 1.68
N ALA A 41 10.58 2.29 1.48
CA ALA A 41 11.95 1.99 1.92
C ALA A 41 12.09 1.98 3.45
N ASP A 42 11.16 2.60 4.17
CA ASP A 42 11.21 2.68 5.63
C ASP A 42 10.69 1.43 6.34
N TYR A 43 10.03 0.52 5.61
CA TYR A 43 9.56 -0.71 6.20
C TYR A 43 10.72 -1.70 6.36
N ILE A 44 10.90 -2.20 7.58
CA ILE A 44 11.96 -3.16 7.90
C ILE A 44 11.39 -4.37 8.61
N GLU A 45 12.07 -5.51 8.46
CA GLU A 45 11.74 -6.71 9.20
C GLU A 45 12.14 -6.56 10.67
N TYR A 46 11.22 -6.86 11.55
CA TYR A 46 11.41 -6.67 12.98
C TYR A 46 12.55 -7.50 13.55
N GLU A 47 12.70 -8.73 13.07
CA GLU A 47 13.68 -9.68 13.62
C GLU A 47 15.09 -9.46 13.09
N THR A 48 15.23 -9.04 11.83
CA THR A 48 16.53 -8.93 11.18
C THR A 48 17.00 -7.49 10.98
N GLY A 49 16.08 -6.53 11.02
CA GLY A 49 16.37 -5.14 10.71
C GLY A 49 16.63 -4.88 9.23
N GLU A 50 16.40 -5.88 8.38
CA GLU A 50 16.58 -5.74 6.94
C GLU A 50 15.37 -5.12 6.26
N PRO A 51 15.54 -4.46 5.11
CA PRO A 51 14.41 -3.89 4.37
C PRO A 51 13.38 -4.95 4.00
N THR A 52 12.11 -4.67 4.24
CA THR A 52 11.01 -5.55 3.85
C THR A 52 10.89 -5.65 2.33
N PHE A 53 11.20 -4.57 1.62
CA PHE A 53 11.03 -4.46 0.17
C PHE A 53 12.37 -4.19 -0.50
N ASN A 54 12.56 -4.79 -1.69
CA ASN A 54 13.71 -4.46 -2.53
C ASN A 54 13.47 -3.13 -3.28
N ASP A 55 14.50 -2.65 -4.01
CA ASP A 55 14.42 -1.35 -4.67
C ASP A 55 13.26 -1.23 -5.64
N LYS A 56 12.98 -2.27 -6.41
CA LYS A 56 11.87 -2.28 -7.36
C LYS A 56 10.52 -2.27 -6.67
N GLU A 57 10.42 -3.00 -5.56
CA GLU A 57 9.20 -3.05 -4.76
C GLU A 57 8.93 -1.71 -4.08
N VAL A 58 9.98 -1.05 -3.58
CA VAL A 58 9.87 0.29 -3.01
C VAL A 58 9.35 1.27 -4.05
N GLU A 59 9.94 1.27 -5.23
CA GLU A 59 9.53 2.16 -6.32
C GLU A 59 8.08 1.93 -6.69
N ARG A 60 7.70 0.67 -6.87
CA ARG A 60 6.32 0.31 -7.24
C ARG A 60 5.33 0.65 -6.12
N GLY A 61 5.68 0.34 -4.87
CA GLY A 61 4.84 0.63 -3.73
C GLY A 61 4.58 2.13 -3.58
N ASN A 62 5.62 2.93 -3.70
CA ASN A 62 5.51 4.38 -3.62
C ASN A 62 4.66 4.94 -4.75
N GLN A 63 4.83 4.43 -5.96
CA GLN A 63 4.00 4.81 -7.10
C GLN A 63 2.52 4.52 -6.83
N LEU A 64 2.21 3.30 -6.40
CA LEU A 64 0.82 2.90 -6.15
C LEU A 64 0.22 3.70 -5.00
N MET A 65 0.99 3.99 -3.96
CA MET A 65 0.50 4.81 -2.84
C MET A 65 0.20 6.23 -3.27
N ASP A 66 1.06 6.83 -4.10
CA ASP A 66 0.80 8.16 -4.66
C ASP A 66 -0.48 8.17 -5.51
N GLU A 67 -0.70 7.11 -6.30
CA GLU A 67 -1.92 6.98 -7.09
C GLU A 67 -3.15 6.84 -6.19
N CYS A 68 -3.03 6.12 -5.08
CA CYS A 68 -4.10 6.02 -4.09
C CYS A 68 -4.49 7.41 -3.55
N CYS A 69 -3.49 8.20 -3.19
CA CYS A 69 -3.73 9.56 -2.69
C CYS A 69 -4.43 10.43 -3.74
N ASN A 70 -3.99 10.33 -4.99
CA ASN A 70 -4.57 11.11 -6.09
C ASN A 70 -6.03 10.70 -6.35
N VAL A 71 -6.32 9.41 -6.36
CA VAL A 71 -7.67 8.90 -6.58
C VAL A 71 -8.60 9.34 -5.44
N CYS A 72 -8.15 9.24 -4.20
CA CYS A 72 -8.95 9.65 -3.04
C CYS A 72 -9.23 11.15 -3.11
N GLU A 73 -8.24 11.97 -3.41
CA GLU A 73 -8.42 13.42 -3.55
C GLU A 73 -9.43 13.76 -4.63
N ALA A 74 -9.33 13.10 -5.79
CA ALA A 74 -10.25 13.34 -6.90
C ALA A 74 -11.69 12.95 -6.57
N ASN A 75 -11.90 12.03 -5.62
CA ASN A 75 -13.23 11.55 -5.23
C ASN A 75 -13.73 12.18 -3.92
N GLY A 76 -12.99 13.13 -3.35
CA GLY A 76 -13.36 13.76 -2.09
C GLY A 76 -13.26 12.82 -0.89
N VAL A 77 -12.41 11.82 -0.96
CA VAL A 77 -12.20 10.83 0.11
C VAL A 77 -10.86 11.11 0.78
N ASP A 78 -10.82 11.03 2.11
CA ASP A 78 -9.57 11.14 2.86
C ASP A 78 -8.87 9.78 2.83
N VAL A 79 -7.68 9.71 2.25
CA VAL A 79 -6.92 8.47 2.13
C VAL A 79 -6.56 7.90 3.51
N TYR A 80 -6.31 8.75 4.49
CA TYR A 80 -6.00 8.31 5.86
C TYR A 80 -7.19 7.62 6.50
N ASP A 81 -8.37 8.20 6.35
CA ASP A 81 -9.61 7.62 6.88
C ASP A 81 -9.91 6.28 6.21
N LEU A 82 -9.78 6.23 4.90
CA LEU A 82 -10.03 4.99 4.16
C LEU A 82 -9.09 3.87 4.60
N MET A 83 -7.80 4.16 4.70
CA MET A 83 -6.81 3.14 5.06
C MET A 83 -6.89 2.76 6.54
N SER A 84 -7.28 3.69 7.41
CA SER A 84 -7.47 3.41 8.84
C SER A 84 -8.54 2.34 9.08
N GLU A 85 -9.56 2.26 8.24
CA GLU A 85 -10.59 1.24 8.36
C GLU A 85 -9.99 -0.18 8.30
N TYR A 86 -8.99 -0.37 7.47
CA TYR A 86 -8.31 -1.66 7.34
C TYR A 86 -7.39 -1.95 8.51
N LEU A 87 -6.67 -0.94 9.00
CA LEU A 87 -5.79 -1.10 10.15
C LEU A 87 -6.54 -1.51 11.42
N PHE A 88 -7.69 -0.88 11.66
CA PHE A 88 -8.48 -1.17 12.86
C PHE A 88 -9.36 -2.40 12.74
N ALA A 89 -9.51 -2.95 11.55
CA ALA A 89 -10.25 -4.19 11.34
C ALA A 89 -9.43 -5.42 11.75
N TYR A 90 -8.14 -5.29 11.91
CA TYR A 90 -7.21 -6.36 12.24
C TYR A 90 -6.38 -5.98 13.46
#